data_c40a863f75b03e9c8e182ae0e03e360f
#
_entry.id   c40a863f75b03e9c8e182ae0e03e360f
#
_cell.length_a   1.000
_cell.length_b   1.000
_cell.length_c   1.000
_cell.angle_alpha   90.00
_cell.angle_beta   90.00
_cell.angle_gamma   90.00
#
_symmetry.space_group_name_H-M   'P 1'
#
loop_
_entity.id
_entity.type
_entity.pdbx_description
1 polymer ?
#
loop_
_entity_poly.entity_id
_entity_poly.type
_entity_poly.pdbx_seq_one_letter_code
_entity_poly.pdbx_strand_id
1 'polypeptide(L)'
;YGEFANAPYADITQLSEKLPREKIRSWITSKDTPATRMGLYGLLIGLSGTDEDAKTLKKKILEKTEDFRLGIDGLMSGYLLLTGEKGLSVLDEHKLKNRDVPFSETYAAMQALRFMWKYSEGRIEKSRLRASMRILLDRPELADLVIADLARWKDWEVQDRLMAALVLYKRPTIIAYLQGSHNNVGAAVDALAREWACVEY
;
A
#
# COMPACT_ATOMS: atom_id res chain seq x y z
N TYR A 1 11.74 15.84 -13.42
CA TYR A 1 11.43 14.51 -12.90
C TYR A 1 12.43 14.05 -11.83
N GLY A 2 13.74 14.07 -12.14
CA GLY A 2 14.77 13.57 -11.24
C GLY A 2 14.75 14.23 -9.87
N GLU A 3 14.56 15.55 -9.79
CA GLU A 3 14.46 16.28 -8.53
C GLU A 3 13.32 15.77 -7.66
N PHE A 4 12.11 15.66 -8.21
CA PHE A 4 10.96 15.15 -7.48
C PHE A 4 11.07 13.67 -7.12
N ALA A 5 11.71 12.86 -7.95
CA ALA A 5 11.87 11.43 -7.70
C ALA A 5 12.79 11.14 -6.50
N ASN A 6 13.71 12.06 -6.21
CA ASN A 6 14.69 11.95 -5.12
C ASN A 6 14.36 12.84 -3.92
N ALA A 7 13.34 13.71 -4.02
CA ALA A 7 12.97 14.61 -2.93
C ALA A 7 12.22 13.85 -1.83
N PRO A 8 12.45 14.19 -0.54
CA PRO A 8 11.63 13.72 0.55
C PRO A 8 10.16 14.08 0.34
N TYR A 9 9.24 13.15 0.67
CA TYR A 9 7.80 13.40 0.48
C TYR A 9 7.31 14.67 1.19
N ALA A 10 7.84 14.97 2.38
CA ALA A 10 7.52 16.18 3.13
C ALA A 10 7.84 17.48 2.36
N ASP A 11 8.90 17.49 1.56
CA ASP A 11 9.26 18.65 0.74
C ASP A 11 8.32 18.78 -0.47
N ILE A 12 7.93 17.64 -1.05
CA ILE A 12 6.98 17.62 -2.16
C ILE A 12 5.60 18.15 -1.71
N THR A 13 5.14 17.81 -0.50
CA THR A 13 3.85 18.26 0.02
C THR A 13 3.78 19.78 0.17
N GLN A 14 4.89 20.43 0.54
CA GLN A 14 4.98 21.90 0.64
C GLN A 14 4.79 22.62 -0.73
N LEU A 15 5.03 21.89 -1.82
CA LEU A 15 4.91 22.41 -3.18
C LEU A 15 3.54 22.10 -3.82
N SER A 16 2.63 21.45 -3.10
CA SER A 16 1.35 20.95 -3.65
C SER A 16 0.56 22.00 -4.42
N GLU A 17 0.46 23.23 -3.92
CA GLU A 17 -0.24 24.34 -4.57
C GLU A 17 0.47 24.87 -5.83
N LYS A 18 1.79 24.66 -5.94
CA LYS A 18 2.62 25.11 -7.06
C LYS A 18 2.77 24.07 -8.16
N LEU A 19 2.25 22.86 -7.95
CA LEU A 19 2.37 21.78 -8.95
C LEU A 19 1.54 22.12 -10.18
N PRO A 20 2.10 21.90 -11.41
CA PRO A 20 1.42 22.18 -12.67
C PRO A 20 0.38 21.10 -12.98
N ARG A 21 -0.76 21.13 -12.29
CA ARG A 21 -1.83 20.10 -12.29
C ARG A 21 -2.22 19.66 -13.71
N GLU A 22 -2.54 20.61 -14.59
CA GLU A 22 -2.97 20.28 -15.95
C GLU A 22 -1.89 19.50 -16.73
N LYS A 23 -0.64 19.86 -16.53
CA LYS A 23 0.48 19.17 -17.16
C LYS A 23 0.67 17.77 -16.60
N ILE A 24 0.54 17.59 -15.28
CA ILE A 24 0.62 16.26 -14.63
C ILE A 24 -0.55 15.39 -15.13
N ARG A 25 -1.76 15.93 -15.20
CA ARG A 25 -2.94 15.23 -15.76
C ARG A 25 -2.69 14.78 -17.19
N SER A 26 -2.14 15.66 -18.04
CA SER A 26 -1.84 15.31 -19.43
C SER A 26 -0.81 14.17 -19.52
N TRP A 27 0.21 14.15 -18.65
CA TRP A 27 1.18 13.07 -18.60
C TRP A 27 0.56 11.75 -18.14
N ILE A 28 -0.31 11.76 -17.12
CA ILE A 28 -0.99 10.55 -16.64
C ILE A 28 -1.86 9.94 -17.75
N THR A 29 -2.47 10.76 -18.59
CA THR A 29 -3.38 10.30 -19.65
C THR A 29 -2.67 9.97 -20.95
N SER A 30 -1.47 10.49 -21.19
CA SER A 30 -0.70 10.23 -22.40
C SER A 30 -0.22 8.77 -22.47
N LYS A 31 -0.27 8.21 -23.68
CA LYS A 31 0.31 6.89 -23.99
C LYS A 31 1.84 6.92 -24.10
N ASP A 32 2.40 8.09 -24.33
CA ASP A 32 3.85 8.29 -24.52
C ASP A 32 4.60 8.47 -23.20
N THR A 33 3.87 8.53 -22.07
CA THR A 33 4.48 8.68 -20.76
C THR A 33 5.16 7.37 -20.35
N PRO A 34 6.48 7.39 -20.06
CA PRO A 34 7.18 6.21 -19.57
C PRO A 34 6.55 5.67 -18.29
N ALA A 35 6.33 4.35 -18.23
CA ALA A 35 5.72 3.68 -17.07
C ALA A 35 6.47 3.98 -15.76
N THR A 36 7.81 4.13 -15.81
CA THR A 36 8.66 4.48 -14.67
C THR A 36 8.31 5.82 -14.01
N ARG A 37 7.57 6.70 -14.69
CA ARG A 37 7.17 8.02 -14.18
C ARG A 37 5.75 8.03 -13.60
N MET A 38 4.95 7.01 -13.92
CA MET A 38 3.52 6.97 -13.56
C MET A 38 3.30 7.07 -12.05
N GLY A 39 4.09 6.35 -11.26
CA GLY A 39 3.95 6.36 -9.81
C GLY A 39 4.14 7.76 -9.21
N LEU A 40 5.21 8.45 -9.62
CA LEU A 40 5.43 9.82 -9.17
C LEU A 40 4.30 10.77 -9.62
N TYR A 41 3.87 10.70 -10.88
CA TYR A 41 2.79 11.55 -11.36
C TYR A 41 1.47 11.27 -10.63
N GLY A 42 1.21 10.00 -10.27
CA GLY A 42 0.10 9.63 -9.43
C GLY A 42 0.13 10.31 -8.06
N LEU A 43 1.29 10.32 -7.39
CA LEU A 43 1.47 11.01 -6.12
C LEU A 43 1.32 12.53 -6.26
N LEU A 44 1.94 13.14 -7.28
CA LEU A 44 1.85 14.58 -7.49
C LEU A 44 0.42 15.05 -7.76
N ILE A 45 -0.34 14.33 -8.58
CA ILE A 45 -1.75 14.65 -8.81
C ILE A 45 -2.59 14.36 -7.56
N GLY A 46 -2.23 13.36 -6.75
CA GLY A 46 -2.86 13.08 -5.46
C GLY A 46 -2.75 14.23 -4.47
N LEU A 47 -1.66 15.00 -4.53
CA LEU A 47 -1.43 16.19 -3.68
C LEU A 47 -2.12 17.46 -4.18
N SER A 48 -2.31 17.61 -5.48
CA SER A 48 -2.75 18.87 -6.09
C SER A 48 -4.06 18.75 -6.87
N GLY A 49 -4.58 17.55 -7.07
CA GLY A 49 -5.70 17.25 -7.95
C GLY A 49 -7.07 17.58 -7.38
N THR A 50 -8.07 17.24 -8.15
CA THR A 50 -9.49 17.46 -7.89
C THR A 50 -10.26 16.14 -8.00
N ASP A 51 -11.57 16.19 -7.75
CA ASP A 51 -12.47 15.04 -7.94
C ASP A 51 -12.44 14.48 -9.38
N GLU A 52 -12.18 15.32 -10.37
CA GLU A 52 -12.04 14.87 -11.77
C GLU A 52 -10.76 14.07 -11.98
N ASP A 53 -9.66 14.47 -11.31
CA ASP A 53 -8.43 13.70 -11.30
C ASP A 53 -8.61 12.37 -10.59
N ALA A 54 -9.38 12.34 -9.50
CA ALA A 54 -9.72 11.12 -8.80
C ALA A 54 -10.50 10.13 -9.69
N LYS A 55 -11.43 10.63 -10.52
CA LYS A 55 -12.14 9.78 -11.51
C LYS A 55 -11.19 9.22 -12.56
N THR A 56 -10.25 10.04 -13.03
CA THR A 56 -9.23 9.63 -14.00
C THR A 56 -8.32 8.55 -13.43
N LEU A 57 -7.83 8.73 -12.19
CA LEU A 57 -7.03 7.73 -11.49
C LEU A 57 -7.82 6.44 -11.27
N LYS A 58 -9.07 6.53 -10.79
CA LYS A 58 -9.95 5.38 -10.61
C LYS A 58 -10.09 4.57 -11.90
N LYS A 59 -10.36 5.24 -13.03
CA LYS A 59 -10.47 4.58 -14.33
C LYS A 59 -9.20 3.79 -14.66
N LYS A 60 -8.02 4.41 -14.52
CA LYS A 60 -6.73 3.74 -14.77
C LYS A 60 -6.48 2.58 -13.81
N ILE A 61 -6.78 2.74 -12.53
CA ILE A 61 -6.59 1.69 -11.50
C ILE A 61 -7.47 0.47 -11.79
N LEU A 62 -8.71 0.69 -12.26
CA LEU A 62 -9.67 -0.38 -12.52
C LEU A 62 -9.57 -0.96 -13.94
N GLU A 63 -8.73 -0.41 -14.80
CA GLU A 63 -8.46 -0.97 -16.11
C GLU A 63 -7.93 -2.40 -16.00
N LYS A 64 -8.54 -3.33 -16.74
CA LYS A 64 -8.12 -4.73 -16.77
C LYS A 64 -6.93 -4.89 -17.69
N THR A 65 -5.88 -5.53 -17.23
CA THR A 65 -4.70 -5.87 -18.00
C THR A 65 -4.01 -7.09 -17.39
N GLU A 66 -3.42 -7.90 -18.24
CA GLU A 66 -2.53 -9.00 -17.84
C GLU A 66 -1.08 -8.51 -17.72
N ASP A 67 -0.78 -7.32 -18.24
CA ASP A 67 0.55 -6.75 -18.23
C ASP A 67 0.91 -6.20 -16.83
N PHE A 68 2.18 -6.33 -16.47
CA PHE A 68 2.71 -5.66 -15.29
C PHE A 68 2.70 -4.14 -15.45
N ARG A 69 2.07 -3.45 -14.51
CA ARG A 69 1.93 -1.98 -14.52
C ARG A 69 2.85 -1.32 -13.51
N LEU A 70 4.03 -0.92 -13.98
CA LEU A 70 4.98 -0.18 -13.14
C LEU A 70 4.40 1.17 -12.70
N GLY A 71 4.49 1.47 -11.39
CA GLY A 71 4.01 2.72 -10.80
C GLY A 71 2.51 2.76 -10.50
N ILE A 72 1.80 1.65 -10.65
CA ILE A 72 0.36 1.57 -10.30
C ILE A 72 0.12 1.81 -8.79
N ASP A 73 1.06 1.46 -7.94
CA ASP A 73 1.07 1.74 -6.50
C ASP A 73 1.02 3.26 -6.21
N GLY A 74 1.80 4.05 -6.96
CA GLY A 74 1.76 5.51 -6.85
C GLY A 74 0.47 6.12 -7.37
N LEU A 75 -0.15 5.56 -8.42
CA LEU A 75 -1.50 5.96 -8.87
C LEU A 75 -2.54 5.64 -7.80
N MET A 76 -2.48 4.47 -7.15
CA MET A 76 -3.36 4.09 -6.05
C MET A 76 -3.17 4.99 -4.84
N SER A 77 -1.91 5.29 -4.48
CA SER A 77 -1.59 6.22 -3.39
C SER A 77 -2.14 7.62 -3.65
N GLY A 78 -1.96 8.16 -4.86
CA GLY A 78 -2.52 9.44 -5.26
C GLY A 78 -4.05 9.45 -5.26
N TYR A 79 -4.67 8.36 -5.69
CA TYR A 79 -6.12 8.19 -5.60
C TYR A 79 -6.62 8.24 -4.15
N LEU A 80 -5.94 7.55 -3.23
CA LEU A 80 -6.27 7.57 -1.80
C LEU A 80 -6.04 8.95 -1.17
N LEU A 81 -5.01 9.70 -1.59
CA LEU A 81 -4.80 11.08 -1.14
C LEU A 81 -5.97 11.99 -1.49
N LEU A 82 -6.59 11.81 -2.68
CA LEU A 82 -7.74 12.61 -3.13
C LEU A 82 -9.06 12.17 -2.50
N THR A 83 -9.24 10.86 -2.25
CA THR A 83 -10.56 10.29 -1.97
C THR A 83 -10.73 9.74 -0.55
N GLY A 84 -9.63 9.58 0.17
CA GLY A 84 -9.65 9.05 1.53
C GLY A 84 -10.30 7.66 1.63
N GLU A 85 -11.13 7.46 2.64
CA GLU A 85 -11.78 6.18 2.93
C GLU A 85 -12.71 5.69 1.82
N LYS A 86 -13.33 6.61 1.07
CA LYS A 86 -14.18 6.24 -0.08
C LYS A 86 -13.37 5.52 -1.16
N GLY A 87 -12.18 6.04 -1.44
CA GLY A 87 -11.26 5.40 -2.38
C GLY A 87 -10.70 4.09 -1.86
N LEU A 88 -10.41 4.02 -0.57
CA LEU A 88 -9.96 2.79 0.07
C LEU A 88 -10.98 1.66 -0.06
N SER A 89 -12.27 1.97 0.09
CA SER A 89 -13.34 0.97 -0.13
C SER A 89 -13.36 0.44 -1.57
N VAL A 90 -13.02 1.27 -2.55
CA VAL A 90 -12.88 0.82 -3.95
C VAL A 90 -11.68 -0.12 -4.11
N LEU A 91 -10.52 0.20 -3.50
CA LEU A 91 -9.36 -0.70 -3.54
C LEU A 91 -9.62 -2.01 -2.80
N ASP A 92 -10.29 -1.98 -1.66
CA ASP A 92 -10.69 -3.18 -0.93
C ASP A 92 -11.46 -4.14 -1.83
N GLU A 93 -12.47 -3.64 -2.53
CA GLU A 93 -13.35 -4.47 -3.36
C GLU A 93 -12.64 -5.00 -4.60
N HIS A 94 -11.92 -4.13 -5.31
CA HIS A 94 -11.40 -4.44 -6.63
C HIS A 94 -9.96 -4.98 -6.64
N LYS A 95 -9.17 -4.75 -5.58
CA LYS A 95 -7.74 -5.13 -5.54
C LYS A 95 -7.39 -6.06 -4.40
N LEU A 96 -8.01 -5.92 -3.22
CA LEU A 96 -7.64 -6.72 -2.06
C LEU A 96 -8.50 -7.98 -1.93
N LYS A 97 -9.83 -7.87 -2.05
CA LYS A 97 -10.77 -9.01 -1.97
C LYS A 97 -10.82 -9.84 -3.25
N ASN A 98 -10.72 -9.18 -4.39
CA ASN A 98 -10.83 -9.85 -5.68
C ASN A 98 -9.62 -10.75 -5.94
N ARG A 99 -9.84 -12.07 -5.99
CA ARG A 99 -8.78 -13.07 -6.18
C ARG A 99 -8.33 -13.24 -7.63
N ASP A 100 -9.10 -12.72 -8.59
CA ASP A 100 -8.77 -12.78 -10.02
C ASP A 100 -7.79 -11.67 -10.43
N VAL A 101 -7.41 -10.81 -9.50
CA VAL A 101 -6.47 -9.73 -9.73
C VAL A 101 -5.04 -10.30 -9.67
N PRO A 102 -4.16 -9.96 -10.65
CA PRO A 102 -2.76 -10.36 -10.62
C PRO A 102 -2.07 -9.99 -9.30
N PHE A 103 -1.14 -10.85 -8.85
CA PHE A 103 -0.35 -10.63 -7.64
C PHE A 103 0.25 -9.22 -7.58
N SER A 104 0.82 -8.75 -8.70
CA SER A 104 1.46 -7.43 -8.80
C SER A 104 0.51 -6.27 -8.47
N GLU A 105 -0.75 -6.38 -8.86
CA GLU A 105 -1.79 -5.37 -8.59
C GLU A 105 -2.20 -5.36 -7.11
N THR A 106 -2.36 -6.54 -6.51
CA THR A 106 -2.66 -6.68 -5.09
C THR A 106 -1.48 -6.20 -4.24
N TYR A 107 -0.25 -6.54 -4.64
CA TYR A 107 0.97 -6.04 -3.99
C TYR A 107 1.07 -4.51 -4.08
N ALA A 108 0.77 -3.93 -5.23
CA ALA A 108 0.75 -2.47 -5.40
C ALA A 108 -0.29 -1.79 -4.50
N ALA A 109 -1.47 -2.40 -4.33
CA ALA A 109 -2.47 -1.89 -3.40
C ALA A 109 -1.97 -1.97 -1.94
N MET A 110 -1.28 -3.05 -1.56
CA MET A 110 -0.62 -3.15 -0.25
C MET A 110 0.43 -2.04 -0.05
N GLN A 111 1.24 -1.73 -1.07
CA GLN A 111 2.19 -0.62 -1.01
C GLN A 111 1.49 0.73 -0.83
N ALA A 112 0.35 0.95 -1.49
CA ALA A 112 -0.46 2.14 -1.29
C ALA A 112 -1.00 2.24 0.15
N LEU A 113 -1.38 1.12 0.79
CA LEU A 113 -1.75 1.10 2.21
C LEU A 113 -0.59 1.50 3.11
N ARG A 114 0.63 0.98 2.85
CA ARG A 114 1.86 1.35 3.58
C ARG A 114 2.17 2.83 3.44
N PHE A 115 2.04 3.37 2.23
CA PHE A 115 2.21 4.78 1.96
C PHE A 115 1.21 5.62 2.78
N MET A 116 -0.07 5.28 2.75
CA MET A 116 -1.10 5.99 3.52
C MET A 116 -0.89 5.86 5.03
N TRP A 117 -0.44 4.71 5.52
CA TRP A 117 -0.10 4.55 6.94
C TRP A 117 0.96 5.55 7.41
N LYS A 118 1.96 5.81 6.56
CA LYS A 118 3.08 6.71 6.89
C LYS A 118 2.75 8.18 6.63
N TYR A 119 1.98 8.49 5.59
CA TYR A 119 1.91 9.83 5.03
C TYR A 119 0.48 10.40 4.89
N SER A 120 -0.56 9.71 5.34
CA SER A 120 -1.94 10.18 5.13
C SER A 120 -2.33 11.40 5.97
N GLU A 121 -1.56 11.74 7.00
CA GLU A 121 -1.86 12.87 7.90
C GLU A 121 -3.31 12.87 8.45
N GLY A 122 -3.85 11.67 8.72
CA GLY A 122 -5.21 11.50 9.24
C GLY A 122 -6.32 11.49 8.19
N ARG A 123 -6.01 11.54 6.89
CA ARG A 123 -7.03 11.44 5.80
C ARG A 123 -7.76 10.10 5.79
N ILE A 124 -7.10 9.06 6.27
CA ILE A 124 -7.69 7.75 6.52
C ILE A 124 -7.30 7.33 7.93
N GLU A 125 -8.27 6.95 8.72
CA GLU A 125 -8.04 6.47 10.07
C GLU A 125 -7.16 5.20 10.06
N LYS A 126 -6.21 5.10 11.00
CA LYS A 126 -5.29 3.96 11.09
C LYS A 126 -6.03 2.64 11.32
N SER A 127 -7.12 2.65 12.07
CA SER A 127 -8.03 1.52 12.25
C SER A 127 -8.58 1.03 10.92
N ARG A 128 -8.95 1.95 10.04
CA ARG A 128 -9.48 1.63 8.71
C ARG A 128 -8.41 1.04 7.79
N LEU A 129 -7.17 1.56 7.85
CA LEU A 129 -6.03 0.99 7.11
C LEU A 129 -5.69 -0.42 7.59
N ARG A 130 -5.72 -0.67 8.93
CA ARG A 130 -5.56 -2.02 9.48
C ARG A 130 -6.63 -2.97 8.93
N ALA A 131 -7.90 -2.55 8.92
CA ALA A 131 -9.00 -3.36 8.41
C ALA A 131 -8.78 -3.77 6.95
N SER A 132 -8.29 -2.87 6.10
CA SER A 132 -7.95 -3.19 4.70
C SER A 132 -6.75 -4.14 4.61
N MET A 133 -5.70 -3.93 5.39
CA MET A 133 -4.53 -4.82 5.41
C MET A 133 -4.92 -6.24 5.85
N ARG A 134 -5.83 -6.38 6.82
CA ARG A 134 -6.35 -7.68 7.28
C ARG A 134 -7.01 -8.53 6.19
N ILE A 135 -7.56 -7.90 5.13
CA ILE A 135 -8.15 -8.61 3.98
C ILE A 135 -7.10 -9.51 3.31
N LEU A 136 -5.86 -9.05 3.27
CA LEU A 136 -4.76 -9.74 2.63
C LEU A 136 -4.22 -10.94 3.42
N LEU A 137 -4.63 -11.14 4.68
CA LEU A 137 -4.27 -12.35 5.44
C LEU A 137 -4.81 -13.63 4.78
N ASP A 138 -5.86 -13.52 3.98
CA ASP A 138 -6.44 -14.64 3.26
C ASP A 138 -5.73 -14.91 1.91
N ARG A 139 -4.61 -14.21 1.66
CA ARG A 139 -3.75 -14.34 0.49
C ARG A 139 -2.41 -15.00 0.87
N PRO A 140 -2.23 -16.32 0.63
CA PRO A 140 -1.01 -17.04 1.03
C PRO A 140 0.28 -16.42 0.49
N GLU A 141 0.21 -15.91 -0.73
CA GLU A 141 1.34 -15.30 -1.42
C GLU A 141 1.82 -13.97 -0.83
N LEU A 142 0.98 -13.31 -0.01
CA LEU A 142 1.28 -12.04 0.66
C LEU A 142 1.32 -12.16 2.19
N ALA A 143 0.95 -13.31 2.74
CA ALA A 143 0.74 -13.48 4.18
C ALA A 143 1.94 -13.03 5.03
N ASP A 144 3.16 -13.39 4.63
CA ASP A 144 4.38 -13.03 5.36
C ASP A 144 4.56 -11.51 5.48
N LEU A 145 4.33 -10.81 4.37
CA LEU A 145 4.47 -9.35 4.31
C LEU A 145 3.38 -8.65 5.12
N VAL A 146 2.15 -9.15 5.02
CA VAL A 146 0.99 -8.62 5.75
C VAL A 146 1.14 -8.81 7.25
N ILE A 147 1.60 -9.99 7.69
CA ILE A 147 1.86 -10.29 9.10
C ILE A 147 2.88 -9.29 9.68
N ALA A 148 3.98 -9.05 8.96
CA ALA A 148 5.00 -8.09 9.38
C ALA A 148 4.44 -6.66 9.46
N ASP A 149 3.59 -6.24 8.51
CA ASP A 149 2.97 -4.92 8.55
C ASP A 149 1.99 -4.76 9.70
N LEU A 150 1.11 -5.72 9.92
CA LEU A 150 0.15 -5.68 11.03
C LEU A 150 0.87 -5.66 12.39
N ALA A 151 1.98 -6.40 12.53
CA ALA A 151 2.82 -6.35 13.72
C ALA A 151 3.42 -4.95 13.94
N ARG A 152 4.03 -4.33 12.91
CA ARG A 152 4.55 -2.95 12.96
C ARG A 152 3.45 -1.93 13.28
N TRP A 153 2.23 -2.17 12.79
CA TRP A 153 1.07 -1.33 13.04
C TRP A 153 0.40 -1.60 14.39
N LYS A 154 0.97 -2.53 15.19
CA LYS A 154 0.49 -2.93 16.52
C LYS A 154 -0.97 -3.36 16.50
N ASP A 155 -1.31 -4.18 15.50
CA ASP A 155 -2.65 -4.70 15.30
C ASP A 155 -2.81 -6.07 16.01
N TRP A 156 -3.06 -6.03 17.31
CA TRP A 156 -3.19 -7.22 18.13
C TRP A 156 -4.58 -7.88 18.07
N GLU A 157 -5.58 -7.21 17.53
CA GLU A 157 -6.95 -7.75 17.42
C GLU A 157 -7.05 -8.99 16.52
N VAL A 158 -6.06 -9.20 15.64
CA VAL A 158 -6.02 -10.36 14.74
C VAL A 158 -4.96 -11.39 15.12
N GLN A 159 -4.47 -11.36 16.35
CA GLN A 159 -3.38 -12.22 16.82
C GLN A 159 -3.67 -13.71 16.52
N ASP A 160 -4.86 -14.20 16.82
CA ASP A 160 -5.23 -15.60 16.58
C ASP A 160 -5.23 -15.96 15.09
N ARG A 161 -5.69 -15.04 14.23
CA ARG A 161 -5.61 -15.21 12.76
C ARG A 161 -4.17 -15.20 12.27
N LEU A 162 -3.31 -14.36 12.84
CA LEU A 162 -1.88 -14.32 12.50
C LEU A 162 -1.22 -15.65 12.86
N MET A 163 -1.51 -16.18 14.04
CA MET A 163 -1.00 -17.48 14.47
C MET A 163 -1.50 -18.62 13.59
N ALA A 164 -2.79 -18.63 13.24
CA ALA A 164 -3.34 -19.63 12.35
C ALA A 164 -2.71 -19.55 10.93
N ALA A 165 -2.50 -18.36 10.41
CA ALA A 165 -1.84 -18.15 9.12
C ALA A 165 -0.40 -18.64 9.14
N LEU A 166 0.38 -18.35 10.17
CA LEU A 166 1.76 -18.81 10.32
C LEU A 166 1.86 -20.35 10.34
N VAL A 167 0.96 -21.00 11.07
CA VAL A 167 0.91 -22.47 11.13
C VAL A 167 0.47 -23.06 9.79
N LEU A 168 -0.55 -22.48 9.15
CA LEU A 168 -1.10 -22.96 7.88
C LEU A 168 -0.09 -22.90 6.74
N TYR A 169 0.68 -21.81 6.67
CA TYR A 169 1.64 -21.60 5.58
C TYR A 169 3.00 -22.26 5.82
N LYS A 170 3.13 -23.07 6.88
CA LYS A 170 4.31 -23.91 7.17
C LYS A 170 5.64 -23.20 6.91
N ARG A 171 5.81 -22.00 7.43
CA ARG A 171 7.10 -21.30 7.37
C ARG A 171 8.00 -21.78 8.53
N PRO A 172 8.95 -22.69 8.30
CA PRO A 172 9.74 -23.33 9.35
C PRO A 172 10.47 -22.32 10.24
N THR A 173 10.94 -21.23 9.65
CA THR A 173 11.70 -20.17 10.35
C THR A 173 10.85 -19.44 11.38
N ILE A 174 9.60 -19.13 11.05
CA ILE A 174 8.70 -18.41 11.94
C ILE A 174 8.19 -19.35 13.04
N ILE A 175 7.90 -20.61 12.69
CA ILE A 175 7.47 -21.64 13.64
C ILE A 175 8.60 -21.91 14.66
N ALA A 176 9.84 -22.08 14.22
CA ALA A 176 11.00 -22.28 15.10
C ALA A 176 11.22 -21.09 16.04
N TYR A 177 11.02 -19.88 15.55
CA TYR A 177 11.15 -18.66 16.34
C TYR A 177 10.05 -18.57 17.41
N LEU A 178 8.79 -18.87 17.07
CA LEU A 178 7.66 -18.88 18.02
C LEU A 178 7.77 -19.99 19.04
N GLN A 179 8.31 -21.15 18.68
CA GLN A 179 8.56 -22.29 19.59
C GLN A 179 9.71 -22.02 20.56
N GLY A 180 10.70 -21.20 20.16
CA GLY A 180 11.81 -20.77 21.04
C GLY A 180 11.42 -19.73 22.07
N SER A 181 10.33 -19.00 21.87
CA SER A 181 9.83 -17.97 22.80
C SER A 181 8.72 -18.54 23.70
N HIS A 182 9.10 -19.35 24.70
CA HIS A 182 8.17 -19.92 25.66
C HIS A 182 7.37 -18.84 26.37
N ASN A 183 6.11 -18.64 26.07
CA ASN A 183 5.07 -17.91 26.80
C ASN A 183 4.71 -16.46 26.39
N ASN A 184 5.24 -15.85 25.34
CA ASN A 184 4.75 -14.52 24.98
C ASN A 184 4.74 -14.30 23.44
N VAL A 185 3.60 -14.60 22.82
CA VAL A 185 3.38 -14.42 21.38
C VAL A 185 3.56 -12.94 20.99
N GLY A 186 3.18 -12.00 21.86
CA GLY A 186 3.41 -10.57 21.63
C GLY A 186 4.91 -10.24 21.52
N ALA A 187 5.74 -10.80 22.41
CA ALA A 187 7.19 -10.60 22.35
C ALA A 187 7.83 -11.25 21.13
N ALA A 188 7.31 -12.38 20.66
CA ALA A 188 7.78 -13.03 19.44
C ALA A 188 7.44 -12.21 18.19
N VAL A 189 6.24 -11.64 18.13
CA VAL A 189 5.83 -10.75 17.03
C VAL A 189 6.59 -9.42 17.08
N ASP A 190 6.84 -8.86 18.26
CA ASP A 190 7.67 -7.66 18.44
C ASP A 190 9.13 -7.89 18.05
N ALA A 191 9.67 -9.07 18.32
CA ALA A 191 11.02 -9.44 17.93
C ALA A 191 11.13 -9.64 16.41
N LEU A 192 10.16 -10.30 15.77
CA LEU A 192 10.05 -10.38 14.33
C LEU A 192 9.93 -8.99 13.68
N ALA A 193 9.11 -8.12 14.26
CA ALA A 193 8.96 -6.75 13.76
C ALA A 193 10.27 -5.94 13.89
N ARG A 194 11.08 -6.19 14.91
CA ARG A 194 12.41 -5.55 15.08
C ARG A 194 13.44 -6.08 14.10
N GLU A 195 13.49 -7.40 13.91
CA GLU A 195 14.43 -8.04 12.98
C GLU A 195 14.16 -7.64 11.53
N TRP A 196 12.89 -7.48 11.18
CA TRP A 196 12.48 -7.04 9.83
C TRP A 196 12.49 -5.51 9.66
N ALA A 197 12.47 -4.73 10.75
CA ALA A 197 12.66 -3.27 10.68
C ALA A 197 14.10 -2.89 10.32
N CYS A 198 15.07 -3.81 10.49
CA CYS A 198 16.47 -3.61 10.06
C CYS A 198 16.67 -3.84 8.55
N VAL A 199 15.65 -4.31 7.82
CA VAL A 199 15.66 -4.38 6.37
C VAL A 199 14.99 -3.11 5.84
N GLU A 200 15.69 -1.99 5.94
CA GLU A 200 15.33 -0.76 5.22
C GLU A 200 15.52 -0.98 3.72
N TYR A 201 14.44 -0.78 2.98
CA TYR A 201 14.49 -0.56 1.53
C TYR A 201 14.76 0.91 1.24
#